data_fb58270b316eeac43dbbffe69f3f0007
#
_entry.id   fb58270b316eeac43dbbffe69f3f0007
#
_cell.length_a   1.000
_cell.length_b   1.000
_cell.length_c   1.000
_cell.angle_alpha   90.00
_cell.angle_beta   90.00
_cell.angle_gamma   90.00
#
_symmetry.space_group_name_H-M   'P 1'
#
loop_
_entity.id
_entity.type
_entity.pdbx_description
1 polymer ?
#
loop_
_entity_poly.entity_id
_entity_poly.type
_entity_poly.pdbx_seq_one_letter_code
_entity_poly.pdbx_strand_id
1 'polypeptide(L)'
;MKIAVVGSGISGLSAAYYLSKNHHVDLFEKEDHFGGHSHTIDLNFGAKKVSVDIGFIVFNFETYPNLIKFFNENKIEIEKSDMSFSVSVNDSSFEYCGRGLNGIFSNRFNLINFSFLRMFFDIIKFYKKCDNLNEFNEEITLGDYLRKEKVSKEFIEYHLIPMVSAIWSMPPYEANQMPLKFFLKFFQNHGLFRLKNRPQWYTVSNRSRTYVENILSKISGEHFKNYPVTKIKSNSNGIDLYYGGENEFF
;
A
#
# COMPACT_ATOMS: atom_id res chain seq x y z
N MET A 1 24.79 -21.99 -6.37
CA MET A 1 23.56 -22.77 -6.61
C MET A 1 22.74 -22.03 -7.67
N LYS A 2 21.89 -22.73 -8.41
CA LYS A 2 20.84 -22.14 -9.24
C LYS A 2 19.57 -22.02 -8.37
N ILE A 3 18.91 -20.87 -8.39
CA ILE A 3 17.77 -20.57 -7.53
C ILE A 3 16.66 -19.94 -8.38
N ALA A 4 15.43 -20.44 -8.22
CA ALA A 4 14.25 -19.79 -8.79
C ALA A 4 13.58 -18.91 -7.74
N VAL A 5 13.27 -17.67 -8.10
CA VAL A 5 12.41 -16.77 -7.31
C VAL A 5 11.10 -16.56 -8.04
N VAL A 6 9.98 -16.86 -7.38
CA VAL A 6 8.65 -16.78 -7.98
C VAL A 6 7.93 -15.54 -7.45
N GLY A 7 7.56 -14.66 -8.37
CA GLY A 7 6.94 -13.36 -8.10
C GLY A 7 7.95 -12.23 -8.00
N SER A 8 7.73 -11.16 -8.74
CA SER A 8 8.62 -10.00 -8.83
C SER A 8 8.18 -8.78 -8.00
N GLY A 9 7.25 -8.95 -7.07
CA GLY A 9 6.94 -7.92 -6.09
C GLY A 9 8.16 -7.60 -5.22
N ILE A 10 8.06 -6.59 -4.33
CA ILE A 10 9.20 -6.13 -3.51
C ILE A 10 9.88 -7.27 -2.74
N SER A 11 9.13 -8.27 -2.27
CA SER A 11 9.69 -9.43 -1.56
C SER A 11 10.55 -10.30 -2.47
N GLY A 12 10.04 -10.61 -3.67
CA GLY A 12 10.79 -11.41 -4.65
C GLY A 12 11.99 -10.65 -5.21
N LEU A 13 11.84 -9.38 -5.57
CA LEU A 13 12.95 -8.54 -6.04
C LEU A 13 14.07 -8.42 -5.00
N SER A 14 13.73 -8.18 -3.74
CA SER A 14 14.76 -8.08 -2.69
C SER A 14 15.42 -9.44 -2.42
N ALA A 15 14.66 -10.54 -2.40
CA ALA A 15 15.23 -11.88 -2.25
C ALA A 15 16.18 -12.20 -3.42
N ALA A 16 15.74 -12.00 -4.67
CA ALA A 16 16.53 -12.22 -5.85
C ALA A 16 17.84 -11.39 -5.85
N TYR A 17 17.74 -10.11 -5.49
CA TYR A 17 18.90 -9.22 -5.36
C TYR A 17 19.93 -9.71 -4.35
N TYR A 18 19.50 -10.06 -3.13
CA TYR A 18 20.43 -10.50 -2.11
C TYR A 18 21.03 -11.88 -2.42
N LEU A 19 20.24 -12.79 -2.97
CA LEU A 19 20.71 -14.12 -3.38
C LEU A 19 21.67 -14.05 -4.57
N SER A 20 21.47 -13.13 -5.50
CA SER A 20 22.31 -12.93 -6.67
C SER A 20 23.76 -12.52 -6.34
N LYS A 21 24.04 -12.09 -5.11
CA LYS A 21 25.40 -11.79 -4.67
C LYS A 21 26.31 -13.03 -4.66
N ASN A 22 25.72 -14.23 -4.48
CA ASN A 22 26.46 -15.47 -4.33
C ASN A 22 25.92 -16.64 -5.17
N HIS A 23 24.79 -16.43 -5.87
CA HIS A 23 24.07 -17.48 -6.56
C HIS A 23 23.60 -17.01 -7.94
N HIS A 24 23.32 -17.94 -8.83
CA HIS A 24 22.60 -17.67 -10.07
C HIS A 24 21.10 -17.70 -9.77
N VAL A 25 20.38 -16.61 -10.04
CA VAL A 25 18.99 -16.43 -9.62
C VAL A 25 18.12 -16.11 -10.83
N ASP A 26 17.20 -17.00 -11.16
CA ASP A 26 16.18 -16.77 -12.18
C ASP A 26 14.90 -16.25 -11.52
N LEU A 27 14.30 -15.23 -12.12
CA LEU A 27 13.11 -14.55 -11.59
C LEU A 27 11.91 -14.79 -12.49
N PHE A 28 10.84 -15.34 -11.94
CA PHE A 28 9.60 -15.67 -12.66
C PHE A 28 8.47 -14.74 -12.23
N GLU A 29 7.80 -14.12 -13.21
CA GLU A 29 6.64 -13.27 -13.01
C GLU A 29 5.49 -13.68 -13.93
N LYS A 30 4.29 -13.79 -13.37
CA LYS A 30 3.09 -14.16 -14.14
C LYS A 30 2.52 -13.03 -14.98
N GLU A 31 2.70 -11.77 -14.51
CA GLU A 31 2.19 -10.59 -15.18
C GLU A 31 3.14 -10.15 -16.33
N ASP A 32 2.67 -9.20 -17.13
CA ASP A 32 3.42 -8.61 -18.24
C ASP A 32 4.45 -7.55 -17.78
N HIS A 33 4.53 -7.30 -16.48
CA HIS A 33 5.43 -6.34 -15.86
C HIS A 33 6.07 -6.90 -14.59
N PHE A 34 7.29 -6.46 -14.29
CA PHE A 34 7.93 -6.71 -13.01
C PHE A 34 7.58 -5.63 -11.98
N GLY A 35 7.65 -5.99 -10.69
CA GLY A 35 7.47 -5.06 -9.58
C GLY A 35 6.21 -5.31 -8.73
N GLY A 36 5.28 -6.13 -9.20
CA GLY A 36 4.03 -6.39 -8.50
C GLY A 36 3.25 -5.09 -8.27
N HIS A 37 3.00 -4.70 -7.01
CA HIS A 37 2.34 -3.42 -6.67
C HIS A 37 3.17 -2.17 -7.02
N SER A 38 4.45 -2.29 -7.29
CA SER A 38 5.27 -1.19 -7.82
C SER A 38 5.09 -1.09 -9.33
N HIS A 39 3.89 -0.66 -9.71
CA HIS A 39 3.42 -0.63 -11.09
C HIS A 39 3.22 0.81 -11.55
N THR A 40 4.02 1.20 -12.54
CA THR A 40 3.94 2.49 -13.21
C THR A 40 3.30 2.32 -14.59
N ILE A 41 2.25 3.08 -14.87
CA ILE A 41 1.63 3.14 -16.20
C ILE A 41 1.93 4.47 -16.88
N ASP A 42 1.98 4.45 -18.20
CA ASP A 42 2.15 5.64 -19.02
C ASP A 42 0.81 6.05 -19.63
N LEU A 43 0.37 7.25 -19.34
CA LEU A 43 -0.89 7.81 -19.84
C LEU A 43 -0.60 8.94 -20.84
N ASN A 44 -1.40 9.01 -21.90
CA ASN A 44 -1.32 10.07 -22.91
C ASN A 44 -2.49 11.05 -22.70
N PHE A 45 -2.18 12.30 -22.39
CA PHE A 45 -3.13 13.40 -22.31
C PHE A 45 -2.85 14.38 -23.46
N GLY A 46 -3.47 14.14 -24.61
CA GLY A 46 -3.16 14.87 -25.85
C GLY A 46 -1.69 14.65 -26.24
N ALA A 47 -0.93 15.74 -26.35
CA ALA A 47 0.50 15.69 -26.68
C ALA A 47 1.42 15.41 -25.48
N LYS A 48 0.88 15.33 -24.24
CA LYS A 48 1.66 15.14 -23.02
C LYS A 48 1.60 13.69 -22.56
N LYS A 49 2.77 13.07 -22.42
CA LYS A 49 2.91 11.75 -21.78
C LYS A 49 3.17 11.93 -20.27
N VAL A 50 2.43 11.21 -19.43
CA VAL A 50 2.56 11.25 -17.97
C VAL A 50 2.66 9.84 -17.43
N SER A 51 3.70 9.55 -16.66
CA SER A 51 3.85 8.29 -15.95
C SER A 51 3.22 8.37 -14.56
N VAL A 52 2.44 7.37 -14.16
CA VAL A 52 1.70 7.34 -12.91
C VAL A 52 1.89 6.00 -12.22
N ASP A 53 2.24 6.03 -10.93
CA ASP A 53 2.23 4.83 -10.07
C ASP A 53 0.79 4.52 -9.63
N ILE A 54 0.34 3.28 -9.85
CA ILE A 54 -1.05 2.87 -9.59
C ILE A 54 -1.20 1.88 -8.44
N GLY A 55 -0.12 1.46 -7.82
CA GLY A 55 -0.13 0.54 -6.68
C GLY A 55 0.65 1.11 -5.50
N PHE A 56 1.95 0.83 -5.42
CA PHE A 56 2.82 1.40 -4.40
C PHE A 56 3.16 2.86 -4.72
N ILE A 57 2.70 3.78 -3.88
CA ILE A 57 2.77 5.23 -4.15
C ILE A 57 3.69 5.94 -3.17
N VAL A 58 3.58 5.65 -1.86
CA VAL A 58 4.27 6.39 -0.81
C VAL A 58 4.78 5.48 0.30
N PHE A 59 5.83 5.93 0.98
CA PHE A 59 6.42 5.29 2.16
C PHE A 59 6.95 6.36 3.12
N ASN A 60 7.36 5.96 4.33
CA ASN A 60 7.98 6.87 5.30
C ASN A 60 9.12 6.18 6.05
N PHE A 61 9.95 6.95 6.72
CA PHE A 61 11.13 6.44 7.42
C PHE A 61 10.80 5.69 8.72
N GLU A 62 9.65 5.99 9.34
CA GLU A 62 9.28 5.38 10.62
C GLU A 62 8.82 3.92 10.44
N THR A 63 8.06 3.63 9.40
CA THR A 63 7.38 2.34 9.24
C THR A 63 7.98 1.43 8.17
N TYR A 64 8.92 1.92 7.37
CA TYR A 64 9.57 1.18 6.29
C TYR A 64 11.10 1.07 6.42
N PRO A 65 11.67 0.71 7.60
CA PRO A 65 13.13 0.75 7.81
C PRO A 65 13.89 -0.16 6.84
N ASN A 66 13.36 -1.35 6.55
CA ASN A 66 13.99 -2.30 5.63
C ASN A 66 13.96 -1.81 4.18
N LEU A 67 12.86 -1.17 3.76
CA LEU A 67 12.76 -0.58 2.42
C LEU A 67 13.75 0.57 2.25
N ILE A 68 13.86 1.45 3.26
CA ILE A 68 14.82 2.55 3.27
C ILE A 68 16.26 2.03 3.18
N LYS A 69 16.59 1.00 3.98
CA LYS A 69 17.90 0.34 3.88
C LYS A 69 18.17 -0.19 2.48
N PHE A 70 17.19 -0.90 1.91
CA PHE A 70 17.28 -1.46 0.56
C PHE A 70 17.45 -0.38 -0.52
N PHE A 71 16.71 0.73 -0.42
CA PHE A 71 16.85 1.86 -1.33
C PHE A 71 18.22 2.55 -1.20
N ASN A 72 18.70 2.77 0.02
CA ASN A 72 20.03 3.35 0.25
C ASN A 72 21.16 2.47 -0.31
N GLU A 73 21.12 1.14 -0.09
CA GLU A 73 22.09 0.20 -0.63
C GLU A 73 22.12 0.23 -2.16
N ASN A 74 20.98 0.48 -2.79
CA ASN A 74 20.83 0.49 -4.23
C ASN A 74 20.87 1.88 -4.87
N LYS A 75 21.13 2.93 -4.05
CA LYS A 75 21.19 4.33 -4.49
C LYS A 75 19.91 4.78 -5.22
N ILE A 76 18.76 4.32 -4.73
CA ILE A 76 17.46 4.73 -5.25
C ILE A 76 17.14 6.14 -4.77
N GLU A 77 16.90 7.04 -5.70
CA GLU A 77 16.52 8.40 -5.39
C GLU A 77 15.07 8.49 -4.93
N ILE A 78 14.84 9.28 -3.88
CA ILE A 78 13.53 9.50 -3.28
C ILE A 78 13.24 10.98 -3.14
N GLU A 79 11.98 11.36 -3.19
CA GLU A 79 11.54 12.74 -3.01
C GLU A 79 10.41 12.84 -1.99
N LYS A 80 10.25 14.02 -1.37
CA LYS A 80 9.17 14.28 -0.43
C LYS A 80 7.84 14.23 -1.17
N SER A 81 6.88 13.54 -0.56
CA SER A 81 5.51 13.44 -1.04
C SER A 81 4.53 13.91 0.04
N ASP A 82 3.31 14.15 -0.38
CA ASP A 82 2.23 14.55 0.48
C ASP A 82 1.11 13.52 0.38
N MET A 83 1.00 12.66 1.40
CA MET A 83 -0.09 11.72 1.49
C MET A 83 -1.32 12.42 2.06
N SER A 84 -2.29 12.70 1.22
CA SER A 84 -3.57 13.27 1.61
C SER A 84 -4.73 12.33 1.25
N PHE A 85 -5.80 12.43 2.01
CA PHE A 85 -7.04 11.73 1.76
C PHE A 85 -8.14 12.78 1.55
N SER A 86 -8.87 12.66 0.46
CA SER A 86 -9.98 13.56 0.13
C SER A 86 -11.23 12.75 -0.14
N VAL A 87 -12.37 13.31 0.21
CA VAL A 87 -13.68 12.71 -0.05
C VAL A 87 -14.54 13.73 -0.77
N SER A 88 -15.20 13.27 -1.83
CA SER A 88 -16.27 13.97 -2.54
C SER A 88 -17.44 13.03 -2.71
N VAL A 89 -18.60 13.41 -2.26
CA VAL A 89 -19.86 12.67 -2.41
C VAL A 89 -20.63 13.25 -3.60
N ASN A 90 -21.30 12.40 -4.38
CA ASN A 90 -21.91 12.74 -5.68
C ASN A 90 -22.80 13.98 -5.71
N ASP A 91 -23.45 14.31 -4.61
CA ASP A 91 -24.27 15.52 -4.49
C ASP A 91 -23.50 16.75 -4.00
N SER A 92 -22.17 16.63 -3.87
CA SER A 92 -21.27 17.67 -3.33
C SER A 92 -21.62 18.17 -1.94
N SER A 93 -22.52 17.50 -1.22
CA SER A 93 -22.92 17.87 0.13
C SER A 93 -21.80 17.64 1.14
N PHE A 94 -20.87 16.73 0.80
CA PHE A 94 -19.70 16.39 1.60
C PHE A 94 -18.45 16.43 0.72
N GLU A 95 -17.68 17.50 0.82
CA GLU A 95 -16.36 17.60 0.21
C GLU A 95 -15.34 18.11 1.22
N TYR A 96 -14.26 17.39 1.40
CA TYR A 96 -13.16 17.80 2.26
C TYR A 96 -11.85 17.09 1.92
N CYS A 97 -10.76 17.67 2.40
CA CYS A 97 -9.41 17.10 2.30
C CYS A 97 -8.76 17.07 3.69
N GLY A 98 -8.03 16.00 4.00
CA GLY A 98 -7.34 15.81 5.28
C GLY A 98 -6.11 16.70 5.50
N ARG A 99 -5.87 17.73 4.69
CA ARG A 99 -4.77 18.70 4.80
C ARG A 99 -5.05 19.81 5.81
N GLY A 100 -5.19 19.45 7.10
CA GLY A 100 -5.45 20.42 8.16
C GLY A 100 -6.84 21.08 8.07
N LEU A 101 -7.08 22.07 8.92
CA LEU A 101 -8.40 22.70 9.02
C LEU A 101 -8.85 23.37 7.72
N ASN A 102 -7.94 23.97 6.97
CA ASN A 102 -8.29 24.61 5.69
C ASN A 102 -8.76 23.59 4.64
N GLY A 103 -8.20 22.39 4.63
CA GLY A 103 -8.65 21.30 3.76
C GLY A 103 -9.99 20.72 4.22
N ILE A 104 -10.14 20.48 5.52
CA ILE A 104 -11.39 19.95 6.11
C ILE A 104 -12.56 20.89 5.84
N PHE A 105 -12.35 22.20 5.96
CA PHE A 105 -13.35 23.23 5.71
C PHE A 105 -13.13 23.95 4.38
N SER A 106 -12.59 23.28 3.36
CA SER A 106 -12.42 23.83 1.99
C SER A 106 -13.77 24.29 1.42
N ASN A 107 -14.82 23.48 1.60
CA ASN A 107 -16.18 23.93 1.43
C ASN A 107 -16.65 24.63 2.74
N ARG A 108 -16.82 25.95 2.69
CA ARG A 108 -17.18 26.77 3.88
C ARG A 108 -18.56 26.43 4.44
N PHE A 109 -19.48 25.88 3.66
CA PHE A 109 -20.76 25.38 4.14
C PHE A 109 -20.63 24.25 5.16
N ASN A 110 -19.51 23.53 5.17
CA ASN A 110 -19.22 22.51 6.18
C ASN A 110 -19.18 23.08 7.61
N LEU A 111 -18.90 24.38 7.78
CA LEU A 111 -18.90 25.05 9.09
C LEU A 111 -20.29 25.14 9.74
N ILE A 112 -21.35 25.08 8.93
CA ILE A 112 -22.75 25.16 9.40
C ILE A 112 -23.53 23.88 9.14
N ASN A 113 -22.89 22.86 8.54
CA ASN A 113 -23.51 21.55 8.29
C ASN A 113 -23.37 20.65 9.51
N PHE A 114 -24.47 20.44 10.25
CA PHE A 114 -24.48 19.64 11.48
C PHE A 114 -23.99 18.19 11.27
N SER A 115 -24.36 17.55 10.16
CA SER A 115 -23.91 16.20 9.84
C SER A 115 -22.39 16.15 9.62
N PHE A 116 -21.84 17.15 8.93
CA PHE A 116 -20.40 17.28 8.74
C PHE A 116 -19.67 17.53 10.08
N LEU A 117 -20.18 18.44 10.90
CA LEU A 117 -19.58 18.72 12.20
C LEU A 117 -19.61 17.50 13.12
N ARG A 118 -20.70 16.73 13.11
CA ARG A 118 -20.81 15.47 13.86
C ARG A 118 -19.74 14.47 13.40
N MET A 119 -19.60 14.24 12.09
CA MET A 119 -18.54 13.43 11.52
C MET A 119 -17.15 13.91 11.98
N PHE A 120 -16.89 15.20 11.89
CA PHE A 120 -15.59 15.79 12.28
C PHE A 120 -15.24 15.54 13.74
N PHE A 121 -16.21 15.69 14.66
CA PHE A 121 -16.00 15.40 16.07
C PHE A 121 -15.82 13.90 16.33
N ASP A 122 -16.53 13.04 15.61
CA ASP A 122 -16.34 11.59 15.69
C ASP A 122 -14.95 11.16 15.20
N ILE A 123 -14.42 11.77 14.15
CA ILE A 123 -13.03 11.56 13.70
C ILE A 123 -12.06 11.84 14.85
N ILE A 124 -12.17 13.02 15.47
CA ILE A 124 -11.26 13.42 16.55
C ILE A 124 -11.37 12.48 17.74
N LYS A 125 -12.59 12.15 18.17
CA LYS A 125 -12.86 11.27 19.32
C LYS A 125 -12.34 9.85 19.06
N PHE A 126 -12.68 9.30 17.90
CA PHE A 126 -12.29 7.94 17.50
C PHE A 126 -10.77 7.81 17.37
N TYR A 127 -10.12 8.75 16.70
CA TYR A 127 -8.67 8.73 16.51
C TYR A 127 -7.93 8.84 17.84
N LYS A 128 -8.29 9.76 18.72
CA LYS A 128 -7.70 9.87 20.07
C LYS A 128 -7.88 8.59 20.88
N LYS A 129 -9.05 7.94 20.78
CA LYS A 129 -9.32 6.68 21.47
C LYS A 129 -8.44 5.58 20.94
N CYS A 130 -8.39 5.40 19.61
CA CYS A 130 -7.66 4.31 18.96
C CYS A 130 -6.13 4.48 19.04
N ASP A 131 -5.61 5.71 19.05
CA ASP A 131 -4.17 5.99 19.20
C ASP A 131 -3.64 5.55 20.58
N ASN A 132 -4.50 5.55 21.60
CA ASN A 132 -4.17 5.18 22.98
C ASN A 132 -4.51 3.71 23.33
N LEU A 133 -5.07 2.94 22.40
CA LEU A 133 -5.36 1.52 22.63
C LEU A 133 -4.07 0.69 22.53
N ASN A 134 -3.48 0.32 23.68
CA ASN A 134 -2.25 -0.45 23.73
C ASN A 134 -2.46 -1.95 23.42
N GLU A 135 -3.59 -2.51 23.82
CA GLU A 135 -3.95 -3.90 23.53
C GLU A 135 -5.45 -4.03 23.28
N PHE A 136 -5.79 -4.79 22.27
CA PHE A 136 -7.17 -5.17 21.97
C PHE A 136 -7.24 -6.69 21.83
N ASN A 137 -7.93 -7.33 22.78
CA ASN A 137 -7.97 -8.79 22.89
C ASN A 137 -9.25 -9.44 22.34
N GLU A 138 -10.22 -8.64 21.87
CA GLU A 138 -11.44 -9.18 21.29
C GLU A 138 -11.22 -9.54 19.81
N GLU A 139 -11.64 -10.74 19.41
CA GLU A 139 -11.70 -11.16 18.01
C GLU A 139 -13.02 -10.66 17.39
N ILE A 140 -13.10 -9.36 17.13
CA ILE A 140 -14.25 -8.74 16.46
C ILE A 140 -13.83 -8.03 15.18
N THR A 141 -14.81 -7.80 14.31
CA THR A 141 -14.59 -7.04 13.08
C THR A 141 -14.61 -5.53 13.34
N LEU A 142 -14.06 -4.77 12.39
CA LEU A 142 -14.16 -3.30 12.39
C LEU A 142 -15.63 -2.86 12.43
N GLY A 143 -16.51 -3.49 11.64
CA GLY A 143 -17.94 -3.19 11.62
C GLY A 143 -18.62 -3.44 12.96
N ASP A 144 -18.29 -4.54 13.67
CA ASP A 144 -18.80 -4.83 15.01
C ASP A 144 -18.39 -3.75 16.01
N TYR A 145 -17.12 -3.36 15.96
CA TYR A 145 -16.60 -2.31 16.84
C TYR A 145 -17.28 -0.96 16.60
N LEU A 146 -17.45 -0.56 15.35
CA LEU A 146 -18.11 0.68 14.99
C LEU A 146 -19.57 0.73 15.47
N ARG A 147 -20.29 -0.40 15.43
CA ARG A 147 -21.65 -0.51 15.98
C ARG A 147 -21.67 -0.33 17.49
N LYS A 148 -20.70 -0.91 18.21
CA LYS A 148 -20.54 -0.73 19.68
C LYS A 148 -20.22 0.72 20.06
N GLU A 149 -19.39 1.39 19.26
CA GLU A 149 -18.92 2.77 19.56
C GLU A 149 -19.96 3.85 19.33
N LYS A 150 -21.09 3.54 18.70
CA LYS A 150 -22.18 4.49 18.40
C LYS A 150 -21.71 5.77 17.72
N VAL A 151 -20.75 5.64 16.80
CA VAL A 151 -20.31 6.76 15.95
C VAL A 151 -21.34 7.07 14.87
N SER A 152 -21.30 8.27 14.32
CA SER A 152 -22.24 8.71 13.29
C SER A 152 -22.12 7.89 12.00
N LYS A 153 -23.22 7.81 11.28
CA LYS A 153 -23.27 7.18 9.96
C LYS A 153 -22.32 7.88 8.99
N GLU A 154 -22.28 9.21 9.04
CA GLU A 154 -21.41 10.02 8.20
C GLU A 154 -19.93 9.75 8.46
N PHE A 155 -19.52 9.50 9.71
CA PHE A 155 -18.16 9.09 10.03
C PHE A 155 -17.82 7.74 9.40
N ILE A 156 -18.72 6.77 9.46
CA ILE A 156 -18.52 5.45 8.88
C ILE A 156 -18.47 5.53 7.36
N GLU A 157 -19.49 6.11 6.73
CA GLU A 157 -19.69 6.05 5.27
C GLU A 157 -18.89 7.06 4.48
N TYR A 158 -18.57 8.24 5.07
CA TYR A 158 -17.89 9.32 4.35
C TYR A 158 -16.47 9.59 4.85
N HIS A 159 -15.97 8.83 5.83
CA HIS A 159 -14.61 8.96 6.29
C HIS A 159 -13.90 7.61 6.44
N LEU A 160 -14.31 6.79 7.41
CA LEU A 160 -13.50 5.64 7.83
C LEU A 160 -13.49 4.53 6.78
N ILE A 161 -14.67 4.07 6.35
CA ILE A 161 -14.77 2.98 5.37
C ILE A 161 -14.16 3.36 4.02
N PRO A 162 -14.42 4.56 3.43
CA PRO A 162 -13.74 4.98 2.22
C PRO A 162 -12.21 5.02 2.35
N MET A 163 -11.68 5.46 3.50
CA MET A 163 -10.24 5.48 3.74
C MET A 163 -9.66 4.06 3.83
N VAL A 164 -10.31 3.15 4.55
CA VAL A 164 -9.92 1.73 4.63
C VAL A 164 -9.96 1.11 3.24
N SER A 165 -11.05 1.31 2.50
CA SER A 165 -11.20 0.80 1.13
C SER A 165 -10.11 1.30 0.20
N ALA A 166 -9.73 2.58 0.28
CA ALA A 166 -8.67 3.16 -0.53
C ALA A 166 -7.28 2.59 -0.19
N ILE A 167 -6.98 2.37 1.10
CA ILE A 167 -5.68 1.85 1.54
C ILE A 167 -5.47 0.40 1.06
N TRP A 168 -6.49 -0.44 1.12
CA TRP A 168 -6.38 -1.86 0.78
C TRP A 168 -7.00 -2.24 -0.56
N SER A 169 -7.47 -1.27 -1.35
CA SER A 169 -8.13 -1.51 -2.65
C SER A 169 -9.25 -2.56 -2.56
N MET A 170 -10.06 -2.46 -1.50
CA MET A 170 -11.13 -3.41 -1.21
C MET A 170 -12.51 -2.73 -1.20
N PRO A 171 -13.59 -3.47 -1.51
CA PRO A 171 -14.93 -2.91 -1.45
C PRO A 171 -15.38 -2.65 0.00
N PRO A 172 -16.31 -1.70 0.23
CA PRO A 172 -16.74 -1.29 1.58
C PRO A 172 -17.25 -2.43 2.48
N TYR A 173 -17.88 -3.47 1.90
CA TYR A 173 -18.39 -4.60 2.69
C TYR A 173 -17.24 -5.44 3.28
N GLU A 174 -16.14 -5.61 2.54
CA GLU A 174 -14.95 -6.30 3.05
C GLU A 174 -14.23 -5.49 4.11
N ALA A 175 -14.17 -4.17 3.96
CA ALA A 175 -13.61 -3.28 4.97
C ALA A 175 -14.31 -3.44 6.33
N ASN A 176 -15.63 -3.63 6.35
CA ASN A 176 -16.38 -3.89 7.58
C ASN A 176 -16.05 -5.25 8.22
N GLN A 177 -15.65 -6.26 7.43
CA GLN A 177 -15.29 -7.59 7.91
C GLN A 177 -13.82 -7.68 8.36
N MET A 178 -13.04 -6.62 8.17
CA MET A 178 -11.63 -6.61 8.57
C MET A 178 -11.49 -6.86 10.07
N PRO A 179 -10.55 -7.75 10.50
CA PRO A 179 -10.26 -7.92 11.92
C PRO A 179 -9.81 -6.58 12.56
N LEU A 180 -10.49 -6.18 13.62
CA LEU A 180 -10.23 -4.89 14.28
C LEU A 180 -8.76 -4.75 14.72
N LYS A 181 -8.17 -5.81 15.25
CA LYS A 181 -6.77 -5.83 15.69
C LYS A 181 -5.81 -5.50 14.54
N PHE A 182 -6.06 -6.01 13.33
CA PHE A 182 -5.25 -5.73 12.15
C PHE A 182 -5.39 -4.25 11.74
N PHE A 183 -6.62 -3.75 11.68
CA PHE A 183 -6.91 -2.34 11.39
C PHE A 183 -6.20 -1.39 12.37
N LEU A 184 -6.37 -1.62 13.69
CA LEU A 184 -5.77 -0.77 14.73
C LEU A 184 -4.25 -0.76 14.63
N LYS A 185 -3.63 -1.95 14.54
CA LYS A 185 -2.17 -2.08 14.45
C LYS A 185 -1.61 -1.38 13.21
N PHE A 186 -2.27 -1.51 12.08
CA PHE A 186 -1.84 -0.84 10.86
C PHE A 186 -1.91 0.68 10.99
N PHE A 187 -3.05 1.22 11.44
CA PHE A 187 -3.24 2.66 11.58
C PHE A 187 -2.31 3.27 12.61
N GLN A 188 -2.07 2.59 13.74
CA GLN A 188 -1.11 3.04 14.76
C GLN A 188 0.32 3.04 14.19
N ASN A 189 0.75 1.95 13.58
CA ASN A 189 2.10 1.84 13.01
C ASN A 189 2.37 2.92 11.96
N HIS A 190 1.38 3.26 11.14
CA HIS A 190 1.51 4.28 10.10
C HIS A 190 1.21 5.71 10.58
N GLY A 191 0.94 5.89 11.88
CA GLY A 191 0.62 7.20 12.46
C GLY A 191 -0.66 7.83 11.89
N LEU A 192 -1.59 7.02 11.36
CA LEU A 192 -2.82 7.51 10.72
C LEU A 192 -3.82 8.08 11.72
N PHE A 193 -3.79 7.64 12.98
CA PHE A 193 -4.58 8.23 14.06
C PHE A 193 -4.01 9.53 14.59
N ARG A 194 -2.74 9.86 14.29
CA ARG A 194 -2.12 11.09 14.77
C ARG A 194 -2.75 12.32 14.13
N LEU A 195 -3.26 13.23 14.95
CA LEU A 195 -3.80 14.52 14.48
C LEU A 195 -2.70 15.57 14.27
N LYS A 196 -1.55 15.39 14.92
CA LYS A 196 -0.35 16.22 14.82
C LYS A 196 0.89 15.34 14.68
N ASN A 197 2.00 15.92 14.23
CA ASN A 197 3.29 15.23 14.09
C ASN A 197 3.17 13.94 13.26
N ARG A 198 2.47 14.02 12.15
CA ARG A 198 2.39 12.92 11.18
C ARG A 198 3.74 12.68 10.52
N PRO A 199 4.10 11.43 10.19
CA PRO A 199 5.35 11.15 9.50
C PRO A 199 5.42 11.88 8.16
N GLN A 200 6.62 12.31 7.76
CA GLN A 200 6.86 12.81 6.41
C GLN A 200 6.81 11.63 5.44
N TRP A 201 5.99 11.74 4.43
CA TRP A 201 5.89 10.75 3.37
C TRP A 201 6.85 11.06 2.22
N TYR A 202 7.27 10.01 1.54
CA TYR A 202 8.20 10.05 0.42
C TYR A 202 7.67 9.17 -0.71
N THR A 203 8.15 9.41 -1.91
CA THR A 203 7.95 8.57 -3.09
C THR A 203 9.27 8.33 -3.80
N VAL A 204 9.31 7.37 -4.71
CA VAL A 204 10.49 7.14 -5.56
C VAL A 204 10.54 8.21 -6.65
N SER A 205 11.68 8.88 -6.79
CA SER A 205 11.91 9.85 -7.88
C SER A 205 11.77 9.16 -9.23
N ASN A 206 11.07 9.82 -10.15
CA ASN A 206 10.79 9.26 -11.49
C ASN A 206 9.93 7.98 -11.50
N ARG A 207 9.14 7.73 -10.46
CA ARG A 207 8.20 6.61 -10.30
C ARG A 207 8.86 5.29 -9.88
N SER A 208 8.02 4.39 -9.39
CA SER A 208 8.46 3.10 -8.83
C SER A 208 9.13 2.18 -9.87
N ARG A 209 8.80 2.32 -11.14
CA ARG A 209 9.46 1.58 -12.24
C ARG A 209 10.98 1.72 -12.19
N THR A 210 11.52 2.91 -11.86
CA THR A 210 12.97 3.16 -11.86
C THR A 210 13.72 2.28 -10.86
N TYR A 211 13.17 2.07 -9.66
CA TYR A 211 13.84 1.19 -8.72
C TYR A 211 13.70 -0.29 -9.13
N VAL A 212 12.56 -0.68 -9.70
CA VAL A 212 12.36 -2.05 -10.19
C VAL A 212 13.40 -2.38 -11.24
N GLU A 213 13.58 -1.53 -12.25
CA GLU A 213 14.57 -1.70 -13.31
C GLU A 213 16.02 -1.69 -12.78
N ASN A 214 16.31 -0.79 -11.82
CA ASN A 214 17.62 -0.75 -11.15
C ASN A 214 17.93 -2.08 -10.42
N ILE A 215 16.96 -2.67 -9.74
CA ILE A 215 17.16 -3.93 -9.03
C ILE A 215 17.29 -5.10 -10.03
N LEU A 216 16.43 -5.16 -11.04
CA LEU A 216 16.49 -6.18 -12.08
C LEU A 216 17.89 -6.23 -12.73
N SER A 217 18.46 -5.08 -13.06
CA SER A 217 19.81 -5.02 -13.66
C SER A 217 20.93 -5.61 -12.80
N LYS A 218 20.68 -5.92 -11.53
CA LYS A 218 21.62 -6.48 -10.56
C LYS A 218 21.36 -7.96 -10.22
N ILE A 219 20.30 -8.53 -10.76
CA ILE A 219 19.98 -9.96 -10.60
C ILE A 219 20.77 -10.75 -11.63
N SER A 220 21.43 -11.83 -11.17
CA SER A 220 22.47 -12.53 -11.95
C SER A 220 21.94 -13.48 -13.02
N GLY A 221 20.71 -13.93 -12.93
CA GLY A 221 20.08 -14.88 -13.85
C GLY A 221 19.11 -14.24 -14.84
N GLU A 222 18.23 -15.06 -15.38
CA GLU A 222 17.25 -14.64 -16.36
C GLU A 222 15.96 -14.14 -15.71
N HIS A 223 15.23 -13.28 -16.42
CA HIS A 223 13.99 -12.67 -15.93
C HIS A 223 12.86 -13.01 -16.88
N PHE A 224 11.91 -13.82 -16.41
CA PHE A 224 10.77 -14.31 -17.17
C PHE A 224 9.50 -13.57 -16.76
N LYS A 225 8.90 -12.79 -17.64
CA LYS A 225 7.57 -12.18 -17.47
C LYS A 225 6.56 -12.84 -18.40
N ASN A 226 5.28 -12.88 -18.03
CA ASN A 226 4.24 -13.71 -18.64
C ASN A 226 4.51 -15.22 -18.48
N TYR A 227 5.24 -15.60 -17.44
CA TYR A 227 5.56 -16.99 -17.12
C TYR A 227 4.98 -17.41 -15.77
N PRO A 228 3.68 -17.73 -15.71
CA PRO A 228 3.05 -18.18 -14.48
C PRO A 228 3.62 -19.53 -14.05
N VAL A 229 4.18 -19.58 -12.86
CA VAL A 229 4.56 -20.83 -12.22
C VAL A 229 3.28 -21.53 -11.76
N THR A 230 3.02 -22.71 -12.28
CA THR A 230 1.79 -23.48 -12.04
C THR A 230 1.99 -24.58 -11.02
N LYS A 231 3.22 -25.07 -10.86
CA LYS A 231 3.52 -26.17 -9.93
C LYS A 231 4.97 -26.12 -9.49
N ILE A 232 5.19 -26.52 -8.26
CA ILE A 232 6.52 -26.74 -7.65
C ILE A 232 6.52 -28.16 -7.07
N LYS A 233 7.51 -28.97 -7.43
CA LYS A 233 7.73 -30.29 -6.86
C LYS A 233 9.11 -30.36 -6.24
N SER A 234 9.17 -30.68 -4.95
CA SER A 234 10.43 -30.98 -4.28
C SER A 234 10.76 -32.47 -4.42
N ASN A 235 12.03 -32.76 -4.64
CA ASN A 235 12.60 -34.11 -4.60
C ASN A 235 13.88 -34.13 -3.75
N SER A 236 14.55 -35.29 -3.61
CA SER A 236 15.75 -35.42 -2.79
C SER A 236 16.96 -34.61 -3.29
N ASN A 237 16.96 -34.19 -4.54
CA ASN A 237 18.11 -33.56 -5.19
C ASN A 237 17.89 -32.06 -5.50
N GLY A 238 16.65 -31.57 -5.40
CA GLY A 238 16.31 -30.19 -5.72
C GLY A 238 14.82 -29.98 -5.96
N ILE A 239 14.49 -29.08 -6.83
CA ILE A 239 13.12 -28.64 -7.10
C ILE A 239 12.85 -28.62 -8.61
N ASP A 240 11.76 -29.25 -9.02
CA ASP A 240 11.22 -29.11 -10.37
C ASP A 240 10.18 -27.97 -10.39
N LEU A 241 10.43 -26.95 -11.20
CA LEU A 241 9.55 -25.81 -11.41
C LEU A 241 8.82 -25.96 -12.75
N TYR A 242 7.49 -25.83 -12.75
CA TYR A 242 6.64 -25.92 -13.95
C TYR A 242 6.06 -24.55 -14.28
N TYR A 243 6.35 -24.05 -15.47
CA TYR A 243 5.90 -22.75 -15.97
C TYR A 243 5.74 -22.75 -17.49
N GLY A 244 4.81 -22.00 -18.03
CA GLY A 244 4.65 -21.80 -19.48
C GLY A 244 4.50 -23.08 -20.32
N GLY A 245 4.13 -24.24 -19.72
CA GLY A 245 4.12 -25.54 -20.36
C GLY A 245 5.47 -26.27 -20.35
N GLU A 246 6.49 -25.69 -19.78
CA GLU A 246 7.85 -26.22 -19.61
C GLU A 246 8.10 -26.62 -18.16
N ASN A 247 9.20 -27.34 -17.92
CA ASN A 247 9.70 -27.58 -16.58
C ASN A 247 11.22 -27.45 -16.52
N GLU A 248 11.71 -26.97 -15.40
CA GLU A 248 13.13 -26.80 -15.16
C GLU A 248 13.51 -27.22 -13.74
N PHE A 249 14.72 -27.76 -13.59
CA PHE A 249 15.27 -28.23 -12.32
C PHE A 249 16.17 -27.17 -11.66
N PHE A 250 15.95 -26.89 -10.37
CA PHE A 250 16.67 -25.93 -9.55
C PHE A 250 17.32 -26.56 -8.32
#